data_84b4646d465db26255a056418daf687a
#
_entry.id   84b4646d465db26255a056418daf687a
#
_cell.length_a   1.000
_cell.length_b   1.000
_cell.length_c   1.000
_cell.angle_alpha   90.00
_cell.angle_beta   90.00
_cell.angle_gamma   90.00
#
_symmetry.space_group_name_H-M   'P 1'
#
loop_
_entity.id
_entity.type
_entity.pdbx_description
1 polymer ?
#
loop_
_entity_poly.entity_id
_entity_poly.type
_entity_poly.pdbx_seq_one_letter_code
_entity_poly.pdbx_strand_id
1 'polypeptide(L)'
;LSFTLNDGDFVTVIGGNGAGKSTMLNLIAGVYTADAGSIVLDGADITKLPEYKRAKLLGRVFQDPMMGTAGNMGIEENLAMAYRRGRTRTLRWGISNEEREFYKEKLQRLDLGLEGRLTSKVRLLSGGQRQALTLLMATLQNPRLLLLDEHTAALDPKTAHKVLTLTEKITSENRLSTLM
;
A
#
# COMPACT_ATOMS: atom_id res chain seq x y z
N LEU A 1 -14.93 -0.04 -19.49
CA LEU A 1 -15.37 0.17 -18.11
C LEU A 1 -15.31 1.66 -17.80
N SER A 2 -16.37 2.21 -17.21
CA SER A 2 -16.41 3.60 -16.71
C SER A 2 -17.02 3.59 -15.31
N PHE A 3 -16.38 4.23 -14.35
CA PHE A 3 -16.88 4.41 -12.99
C PHE A 3 -16.25 5.63 -12.34
N THR A 4 -16.88 6.14 -11.31
CA THR A 4 -16.39 7.25 -10.50
C THR A 4 -16.28 6.79 -9.04
N LEU A 5 -15.25 7.22 -8.37
CA LEU A 5 -15.01 6.99 -6.96
C LEU A 5 -14.89 8.37 -6.30
N ASN A 6 -15.74 8.63 -5.29
CA ASN A 6 -15.71 9.90 -4.59
C ASN A 6 -14.64 9.88 -3.49
N ASP A 7 -14.30 11.05 -2.99
CA ASP A 7 -13.33 11.18 -1.90
C ASP A 7 -13.81 10.45 -0.63
N GLY A 8 -12.97 9.58 -0.10
CA GLY A 8 -13.25 8.74 1.06
C GLY A 8 -14.11 7.49 0.80
N ASP A 9 -14.52 7.23 -0.45
CA ASP A 9 -15.26 6.01 -0.79
C ASP A 9 -14.38 4.75 -0.61
N PHE A 10 -15.01 3.69 -0.08
CA PHE A 10 -14.43 2.35 -0.08
C PHE A 10 -15.22 1.48 -1.05
N VAL A 11 -14.65 1.20 -2.22
CA VAL A 11 -15.31 0.45 -3.30
C VAL A 11 -14.66 -0.92 -3.49
N THR A 12 -15.48 -1.97 -3.51
CA THR A 12 -15.04 -3.34 -3.78
C THR A 12 -15.47 -3.78 -5.17
N VAL A 13 -14.51 -4.27 -5.94
CA VAL A 13 -14.75 -4.86 -7.26
C VAL A 13 -14.88 -6.37 -7.13
N ILE A 14 -16.05 -6.88 -7.44
CA ILE A 14 -16.36 -8.31 -7.35
C ILE A 14 -16.38 -8.92 -8.75
N GLY A 15 -15.78 -10.09 -8.90
CA GLY A 15 -15.77 -10.86 -10.15
C GLY A 15 -14.95 -12.13 -10.03
N GLY A 16 -15.22 -13.09 -10.87
CA GLY A 16 -14.49 -14.36 -10.93
C GLY A 16 -13.03 -14.19 -11.39
N ASN A 17 -12.29 -15.30 -11.37
CA ASN A 17 -10.92 -15.32 -11.91
C ASN A 17 -10.95 -15.00 -13.41
N GLY A 18 -10.03 -14.16 -13.87
CA GLY A 18 -10.00 -13.69 -15.25
C GLY A 18 -10.97 -12.54 -15.60
N ALA A 19 -11.79 -12.06 -14.67
CA ALA A 19 -12.71 -10.93 -14.91
C ALA A 19 -12.02 -9.57 -15.13
N GLY A 20 -10.69 -9.50 -15.04
CA GLY A 20 -9.94 -8.28 -15.29
C GLY A 20 -9.70 -7.38 -14.08
N LYS A 21 -10.02 -7.83 -12.84
CA LYS A 21 -9.82 -7.04 -11.62
C LYS A 21 -8.39 -6.51 -11.48
N SER A 22 -7.40 -7.40 -11.46
CA SER A 22 -5.98 -7.02 -11.35
C SER A 22 -5.49 -6.24 -12.58
N THR A 23 -6.05 -6.50 -13.77
CA THR A 23 -5.76 -5.70 -14.98
C THR A 23 -6.20 -4.26 -14.80
N MET A 24 -7.40 -4.03 -14.24
CA MET A 24 -7.90 -2.70 -13.95
C MET A 24 -7.02 -1.99 -12.92
N LEU A 25 -6.63 -2.66 -11.83
CA LEU A 25 -5.71 -2.10 -10.82
C LEU A 25 -4.35 -1.76 -11.45
N ASN A 26 -3.84 -2.61 -12.35
CA ASN A 26 -2.57 -2.37 -13.07
C ASN A 26 -2.66 -1.18 -14.04
N LEU A 27 -3.81 -0.98 -14.70
CA LEU A 27 -4.06 0.20 -15.54
C LEU A 27 -4.07 1.48 -14.70
N ILE A 28 -4.75 1.47 -13.54
CA ILE A 28 -4.79 2.61 -12.63
C ILE A 28 -3.39 2.90 -12.06
N ALA A 29 -2.65 1.86 -11.67
CA ALA A 29 -1.29 1.99 -11.16
C ALA A 29 -0.28 2.45 -12.22
N GLY A 30 -0.58 2.29 -13.52
CA GLY A 30 0.31 2.65 -14.62
C GLY A 30 1.33 1.59 -14.98
N VAL A 31 1.12 0.35 -14.53
CA VAL A 31 1.88 -0.83 -14.96
C VAL A 31 1.53 -1.18 -16.40
N TYR A 32 0.25 -1.04 -16.76
CA TYR A 32 -0.25 -1.17 -18.12
C TYR A 32 -0.69 0.18 -18.67
N THR A 33 -0.59 0.34 -19.98
CA THR A 33 -1.08 1.51 -20.69
C THR A 33 -2.50 1.24 -21.17
N ALA A 34 -3.41 2.22 -21.02
CA ALA A 34 -4.76 2.11 -21.55
C ALA A 34 -4.76 2.35 -23.07
N ASP A 35 -5.41 1.47 -23.82
CA ASP A 35 -5.58 1.60 -25.27
C ASP A 35 -6.53 2.75 -25.63
N ALA A 36 -7.55 3.00 -24.79
CA ALA A 36 -8.55 4.06 -24.97
C ALA A 36 -9.12 4.49 -23.60
N GLY A 37 -9.71 5.68 -23.58
CA GLY A 37 -10.29 6.26 -22.36
C GLY A 37 -9.29 7.10 -21.57
N SER A 38 -9.70 7.51 -20.37
CA SER A 38 -8.89 8.36 -19.48
C SER A 38 -9.01 7.91 -18.03
N ILE A 39 -7.97 8.17 -17.24
CA ILE A 39 -7.91 7.96 -15.80
C ILE A 39 -7.62 9.32 -15.18
N VAL A 40 -8.60 9.83 -14.44
CA VAL A 40 -8.51 11.13 -13.76
C VAL A 40 -8.46 10.89 -12.25
N LEU A 41 -7.51 11.51 -11.58
CA LEU A 41 -7.36 11.47 -10.11
C LEU A 41 -7.22 12.89 -9.57
N ASP A 42 -8.10 13.30 -8.67
CA ASP A 42 -8.19 14.67 -8.13
C ASP A 42 -8.21 15.75 -9.23
N GLY A 43 -8.98 15.52 -10.30
CA GLY A 43 -9.08 16.43 -11.44
C GLY A 43 -7.88 16.43 -12.41
N ALA A 44 -6.81 15.68 -12.08
CA ALA A 44 -5.64 15.56 -12.93
C ALA A 44 -5.72 14.31 -13.81
N ASP A 45 -5.52 14.44 -15.11
CA ASP A 45 -5.39 13.30 -16.02
C ASP A 45 -4.03 12.61 -15.81
N ILE A 46 -4.09 11.37 -15.31
CA ILE A 46 -2.91 10.53 -15.06
C ILE A 46 -2.74 9.44 -16.13
N THR A 47 -3.57 9.38 -17.17
CA THR A 47 -3.64 8.30 -18.15
C THR A 47 -2.26 7.97 -18.75
N LYS A 48 -1.48 9.00 -19.09
CA LYS A 48 -0.15 8.84 -19.69
C LYS A 48 1.02 8.94 -18.71
N LEU A 49 0.73 9.10 -17.41
CA LEU A 49 1.80 9.15 -16.42
C LEU A 49 2.37 7.75 -16.18
N PRO A 50 3.70 7.59 -16.20
CA PRO A 50 4.33 6.32 -15.88
C PRO A 50 4.14 5.94 -14.41
N GLU A 51 4.24 4.65 -14.10
CA GLU A 51 4.02 4.08 -12.75
C GLU A 51 4.75 4.86 -11.64
N TYR A 52 6.04 5.18 -11.81
CA TYR A 52 6.82 5.87 -10.78
C TYR A 52 6.30 7.29 -10.45
N LYS A 53 5.62 7.96 -11.39
CA LYS A 53 4.96 9.25 -11.15
C LYS A 53 3.64 9.06 -10.41
N ARG A 54 2.85 8.04 -10.81
CA ARG A 54 1.60 7.70 -10.12
C ARG A 54 1.84 7.18 -8.71
N ALA A 55 2.96 6.49 -8.46
CA ALA A 55 3.34 5.98 -7.13
C ALA A 55 3.44 7.07 -6.05
N LYS A 56 3.52 8.35 -6.42
CA LYS A 56 3.45 9.47 -5.46
C LYS A 56 2.02 9.71 -4.94
N LEU A 57 1.02 9.34 -5.75
CA LEU A 57 -0.39 9.60 -5.51
C LEU A 57 -1.12 8.34 -5.00
N LEU A 58 -0.60 7.16 -5.36
CA LEU A 58 -1.24 5.88 -5.12
C LEU A 58 -0.52 5.09 -4.02
N GLY A 59 -1.30 4.49 -3.13
CA GLY A 59 -0.86 3.37 -2.31
C GLY A 59 -1.25 2.06 -3.00
N ARG A 60 -0.41 1.03 -2.94
CA ARG A 60 -0.75 -0.27 -3.48
C ARG A 60 -0.35 -1.39 -2.52
N VAL A 61 -1.28 -2.31 -2.29
CA VAL A 61 -1.05 -3.55 -1.55
C VAL A 61 -1.32 -4.71 -2.50
N PHE A 62 -0.35 -5.60 -2.62
CA PHE A 62 -0.40 -6.75 -3.52
C PHE A 62 -0.99 -7.97 -2.82
N GLN A 63 -1.47 -8.92 -3.59
CA GLN A 63 -1.92 -10.23 -3.11
C GLN A 63 -0.79 -10.96 -2.39
N ASP A 64 0.41 -10.99 -2.98
CA ASP A 64 1.63 -11.50 -2.34
C ASP A 64 2.37 -10.35 -1.64
N PRO A 65 2.45 -10.34 -0.30
CA PRO A 65 3.15 -9.30 0.45
C PRO A 65 4.67 -9.28 0.18
N MET A 66 5.23 -10.31 -0.43
CA MET A 66 6.64 -10.32 -0.85
C MET A 66 6.90 -9.32 -1.98
N MET A 67 5.93 -9.09 -2.84
CA MET A 67 6.05 -8.12 -3.94
C MET A 67 6.10 -6.67 -3.46
N GLY A 68 5.53 -6.39 -2.29
CA GLY A 68 5.51 -5.05 -1.70
C GLY A 68 6.67 -4.76 -0.74
N THR A 69 7.58 -5.73 -0.48
CA THR A 69 8.64 -5.59 0.52
C THR A 69 10.00 -6.09 0.05
N ALA A 70 11.06 -5.48 0.55
CA ALA A 70 12.43 -5.98 0.41
C ALA A 70 12.73 -6.96 1.57
N GLY A 71 12.48 -8.25 1.35
CA GLY A 71 12.52 -9.28 2.40
C GLY A 71 13.87 -9.40 3.15
N ASN A 72 14.99 -9.10 2.49
CA ASN A 72 16.33 -9.14 3.09
C ASN A 72 16.71 -7.87 3.87
N MET A 73 15.91 -6.83 3.77
CA MET A 73 16.08 -5.56 4.49
C MET A 73 15.28 -5.57 5.80
N GLY A 74 15.69 -4.71 6.74
CA GLY A 74 14.98 -4.51 8.00
C GLY A 74 13.62 -3.83 7.83
N ILE A 75 12.79 -3.91 8.86
CA ILE A 75 11.48 -3.25 8.90
C ILE A 75 11.67 -1.74 8.72
N GLU A 76 12.60 -1.10 9.47
CA GLU A 76 12.87 0.33 9.37
C GLU A 76 13.36 0.75 7.97
N GLU A 77 14.14 -0.09 7.30
CA GLU A 77 14.63 0.17 5.95
C GLU A 77 13.48 0.13 4.92
N ASN A 78 12.57 -0.83 5.04
CA ASN A 78 11.36 -0.90 4.22
C ASN A 78 10.46 0.32 4.43
N LEU A 79 10.23 0.72 5.69
CA LEU A 79 9.46 1.91 6.03
C LEU A 79 10.13 3.19 5.51
N ALA A 80 11.47 3.30 5.60
CA ALA A 80 12.21 4.43 5.07
C ALA A 80 12.08 4.56 3.55
N MET A 81 12.11 3.44 2.81
CA MET A 81 11.87 3.44 1.36
C MET A 81 10.45 3.92 1.04
N ALA A 82 9.45 3.43 1.76
CA ALA A 82 8.06 3.82 1.59
C ALA A 82 7.85 5.31 1.95
N TYR A 83 8.40 5.77 3.06
CA TYR A 83 8.28 7.14 3.54
C TYR A 83 8.97 8.17 2.63
N ARG A 84 10.03 7.75 1.93
CA ARG A 84 10.79 8.60 0.99
C ARG A 84 10.29 8.49 -0.45
N ARG A 85 9.24 7.74 -0.70
CA ARG A 85 8.63 7.58 -2.03
C ARG A 85 8.21 8.95 -2.57
N GLY A 86 8.67 9.27 -3.77
CA GLY A 86 8.33 10.54 -4.42
C GLY A 86 9.03 11.80 -3.88
N ARG A 87 9.89 11.68 -2.86
CA ARG A 87 10.70 12.78 -2.35
C ARG A 87 12.05 12.85 -3.08
N THR A 88 12.62 14.04 -3.16
CA THR A 88 13.98 14.22 -3.69
C THR A 88 14.98 13.53 -2.76
N ARG A 89 15.81 12.67 -3.35
CA ARG A 89 16.87 11.98 -2.59
C ARG A 89 18.07 12.91 -2.44
N THR A 90 18.56 13.02 -1.22
CA THR A 90 19.79 13.72 -0.89
C THR A 90 20.81 12.71 -0.35
N LEU A 91 22.10 13.07 -0.34
CA LEU A 91 23.16 12.28 0.28
C LEU A 91 23.09 12.39 1.82
N ARG A 92 21.95 11.99 2.40
CA ARG A 92 21.78 11.88 3.85
C ARG A 92 22.12 10.48 4.34
N TRP A 93 22.78 10.41 5.48
CA TRP A 93 23.10 9.16 6.15
C TRP A 93 21.81 8.49 6.69
N GLY A 94 21.62 7.25 6.30
CA GLY A 94 20.76 6.27 6.94
C GLY A 94 19.35 6.74 7.35
N ILE A 95 18.90 6.19 8.46
CA ILE A 95 17.61 6.49 9.11
C ILE A 95 17.91 7.26 10.39
N SER A 96 17.30 8.44 10.57
CA SER A 96 17.52 9.26 11.77
C SER A 96 16.76 8.67 12.99
N ASN A 97 17.12 9.13 14.20
CA ASN A 97 16.43 8.70 15.41
C ASN A 97 14.98 9.18 15.41
N GLU A 98 14.69 10.38 14.87
CA GLU A 98 13.33 10.89 14.74
C GLU A 98 12.50 10.03 13.78
N GLU A 99 13.09 9.57 12.67
CA GLU A 99 12.43 8.64 11.75
C GLU A 99 12.15 7.29 12.44
N ARG A 100 13.06 6.78 13.27
CA ARG A 100 12.86 5.53 14.03
C ARG A 100 11.71 5.64 15.02
N GLU A 101 11.65 6.73 15.79
CA GLU A 101 10.54 6.95 16.73
C GLU A 101 9.20 7.10 15.99
N PHE A 102 9.19 7.82 14.87
CA PHE A 102 8.02 7.91 14.00
C PHE A 102 7.57 6.52 13.49
N TYR A 103 8.51 5.68 13.04
CA TYR A 103 8.17 4.32 12.59
C TYR A 103 7.67 3.43 13.73
N LYS A 104 8.23 3.54 14.92
CA LYS A 104 7.73 2.82 16.11
C LYS A 104 6.29 3.20 16.42
N GLU A 105 5.98 4.50 16.46
CA GLU A 105 4.62 4.98 16.68
C GLU A 105 3.64 4.40 15.67
N LYS A 106 4.00 4.41 14.37
CA LYS A 106 3.15 3.86 13.33
C LYS A 106 2.98 2.34 13.46
N LEU A 107 4.04 1.60 13.81
CA LEU A 107 3.99 0.16 14.00
C LEU A 107 3.17 -0.24 15.24
N GLN A 108 3.21 0.53 16.33
CA GLN A 108 2.39 0.31 17.52
C GLN A 108 0.89 0.28 17.21
N ARG A 109 0.45 1.10 16.24
CA ARG A 109 -0.96 1.12 15.80
C ARG A 109 -1.43 -0.18 15.15
N LEU A 110 -0.49 -1.01 14.67
CA LEU A 110 -0.79 -2.33 14.09
C LEU A 110 -1.08 -3.38 15.17
N ASP A 111 -0.63 -3.18 16.41
CA ASP A 111 -0.75 -4.12 17.53
C ASP A 111 -0.23 -5.54 17.19
N LEU A 112 0.96 -5.60 16.58
CA LEU A 112 1.59 -6.84 16.13
C LEU A 112 3.00 -7.06 16.71
N GLY A 113 3.44 -6.23 17.65
CA GLY A 113 4.75 -6.30 18.30
C GLY A 113 5.93 -6.01 17.36
N LEU A 114 5.70 -5.27 16.27
CA LEU A 114 6.73 -4.96 15.27
C LEU A 114 7.59 -3.76 15.68
N GLU A 115 7.10 -2.89 16.54
CA GLU A 115 7.78 -1.68 17.04
C GLU A 115 9.09 -2.00 17.79
N GLY A 116 9.17 -3.18 18.43
CA GLY A 116 10.37 -3.68 19.09
C GLY A 116 11.37 -4.40 18.16
N ARG A 117 11.04 -4.51 16.85
CA ARG A 117 11.76 -5.35 15.91
C ARG A 117 12.22 -4.62 14.65
N LEU A 118 12.48 -3.32 14.72
CA LEU A 118 12.79 -2.45 13.58
C LEU A 118 13.91 -2.98 12.66
N THR A 119 14.95 -3.55 13.25
CA THR A 119 16.10 -4.10 12.51
C THR A 119 15.90 -5.54 12.03
N SER A 120 14.81 -6.21 12.45
CA SER A 120 14.52 -7.58 12.00
C SER A 120 14.22 -7.59 10.50
N LYS A 121 14.77 -8.57 9.79
CA LYS A 121 14.54 -8.75 8.36
C LYS A 121 13.06 -9.09 8.09
N VAL A 122 12.46 -8.43 7.10
CA VAL A 122 11.04 -8.60 6.76
C VAL A 122 10.69 -10.04 6.38
N ARG A 123 11.62 -10.78 5.78
CA ARG A 123 11.41 -12.22 5.46
C ARG A 123 11.13 -13.10 6.68
N LEU A 124 11.49 -12.66 7.90
CA LEU A 124 11.27 -13.38 9.16
C LEU A 124 9.88 -13.11 9.78
N LEU A 125 9.09 -12.23 9.16
CA LEU A 125 7.74 -11.93 9.60
C LEU A 125 6.77 -13.02 9.16
N SER A 126 5.71 -13.25 9.94
CA SER A 126 4.58 -14.07 9.50
C SER A 126 3.86 -13.42 8.31
N GLY A 127 3.07 -14.19 7.56
CA GLY A 127 2.29 -13.66 6.44
C GLY A 127 1.44 -12.45 6.83
N GLY A 128 0.69 -12.55 7.94
CA GLY A 128 -0.14 -11.45 8.43
C GLY A 128 0.65 -10.23 8.89
N GLN A 129 1.77 -10.43 9.60
CA GLN A 129 2.65 -9.32 9.99
C GLN A 129 3.23 -8.60 8.78
N ARG A 130 3.62 -9.36 7.75
CA ARG A 130 4.14 -8.79 6.51
C ARG A 130 3.05 -8.04 5.73
N GLN A 131 1.84 -8.59 5.68
CA GLN A 131 0.70 -7.94 5.03
C GLN A 131 0.32 -6.64 5.74
N ALA A 132 0.27 -6.63 7.07
CA ALA A 132 0.04 -5.43 7.85
C ALA A 132 1.16 -4.37 7.63
N LEU A 133 2.41 -4.81 7.51
CA LEU A 133 3.53 -3.94 7.18
C LEU A 133 3.37 -3.34 5.78
N THR A 134 2.98 -4.12 4.76
CA THR A 134 2.75 -3.59 3.41
C THR A 134 1.61 -2.58 3.38
N LEU A 135 0.55 -2.82 4.13
CA LEU A 135 -0.56 -1.88 4.27
C LEU A 135 -0.09 -0.57 4.91
N LEU A 136 0.67 -0.64 6.00
CA LEU A 136 1.27 0.55 6.62
C LEU A 136 2.17 1.30 5.63
N MET A 137 3.04 0.60 4.91
CA MET A 137 3.93 1.20 3.91
C MET A 137 3.15 1.90 2.79
N ALA A 138 2.05 1.29 2.32
CA ALA A 138 1.21 1.85 1.27
C ALA A 138 0.50 3.14 1.72
N THR A 139 0.14 3.23 3.00
CA THR A 139 -0.65 4.34 3.57
C THR A 139 0.20 5.40 4.30
N LEU A 140 1.51 5.16 4.51
CA LEU A 140 2.39 5.99 5.32
C LEU A 140 2.47 7.47 4.89
N GLN A 141 2.20 7.76 3.62
CA GLN A 141 2.23 9.11 3.04
C GLN A 141 0.83 9.62 2.65
N ASN A 142 -0.23 9.03 3.19
CA ASN A 142 -1.62 9.39 2.89
C ASN A 142 -1.85 9.49 1.36
N PRO A 143 -1.85 8.37 0.64
CA PRO A 143 -2.08 8.38 -0.80
C PRO A 143 -3.49 8.92 -1.12
N ARG A 144 -3.68 9.45 -2.32
CA ARG A 144 -5.00 9.90 -2.80
C ARG A 144 -5.94 8.73 -3.09
N LEU A 145 -5.38 7.58 -3.48
CA LEU A 145 -6.12 6.35 -3.71
C LEU A 145 -5.30 5.16 -3.25
N LEU A 146 -5.93 4.30 -2.47
CA LEU A 146 -5.37 3.01 -2.04
C LEU A 146 -5.93 1.90 -2.93
N LEU A 147 -5.04 1.13 -3.55
CA LEU A 147 -5.37 -0.04 -4.36
C LEU A 147 -5.04 -1.31 -3.57
N LEU A 148 -6.04 -2.17 -3.37
CA LEU A 148 -5.92 -3.43 -2.65
C LEU A 148 -6.23 -4.60 -3.60
N ASP A 149 -5.22 -5.39 -3.96
CA ASP A 149 -5.36 -6.51 -4.87
C ASP A 149 -5.43 -7.82 -4.07
N GLU A 150 -6.64 -8.27 -3.74
CA GLU A 150 -6.90 -9.54 -3.02
C GLU A 150 -5.95 -9.77 -1.81
N HIS A 151 -5.65 -8.72 -1.09
CA HIS A 151 -4.55 -8.63 -0.12
C HIS A 151 -4.67 -9.55 1.12
N THR A 152 -5.75 -10.31 1.24
CA THR A 152 -5.96 -11.29 2.31
C THR A 152 -6.09 -12.73 1.80
N ALA A 153 -6.10 -12.96 0.49
CA ALA A 153 -6.37 -14.26 -0.10
C ALA A 153 -5.32 -15.34 0.26
N ALA A 154 -4.08 -14.95 0.50
CA ALA A 154 -3.00 -15.87 0.86
C ALA A 154 -2.88 -16.12 2.37
N LEU A 155 -3.79 -15.60 3.20
CA LEU A 155 -3.75 -15.70 4.65
C LEU A 155 -4.76 -16.72 5.17
N ASP A 156 -4.47 -17.31 6.33
CA ASP A 156 -5.47 -18.11 7.05
C ASP A 156 -6.65 -17.22 7.51
N PRO A 157 -7.86 -17.79 7.70
CA PRO A 157 -9.07 -17.01 7.96
C PRO A 157 -8.97 -16.06 9.16
N LYS A 158 -8.31 -16.49 10.24
CA LYS A 158 -8.16 -15.69 11.46
C LYS A 158 -7.25 -14.48 11.24
N THR A 159 -6.16 -14.70 10.53
CA THR A 159 -5.20 -13.64 10.16
C THR A 159 -5.79 -12.70 9.10
N ALA A 160 -6.51 -13.24 8.11
CA ALA A 160 -7.21 -12.46 7.11
C ALA A 160 -8.21 -11.49 7.75
N HIS A 161 -9.02 -11.96 8.71
CA HIS A 161 -9.96 -11.11 9.45
C HIS A 161 -9.25 -9.96 10.18
N LYS A 162 -8.14 -10.24 10.86
CA LYS A 162 -7.34 -9.20 11.55
C LYS A 162 -6.81 -8.14 10.56
N VAL A 163 -6.30 -8.59 9.41
CA VAL A 163 -5.79 -7.67 8.38
C VAL A 163 -6.92 -6.83 7.77
N LEU A 164 -8.11 -7.42 7.54
CA LEU A 164 -9.28 -6.66 7.07
C LEU A 164 -9.73 -5.61 8.08
N THR A 165 -9.85 -5.96 9.36
CA THR A 165 -10.18 -5.00 10.44
C THR A 165 -9.16 -3.86 10.51
N LEU A 166 -7.87 -4.18 10.36
CA LEU A 166 -6.80 -3.19 10.32
C LEU A 166 -6.92 -2.29 9.08
N THR A 167 -7.25 -2.87 7.92
CA THR A 167 -7.47 -2.12 6.67
C THR A 167 -8.62 -1.13 6.86
N GLU A 168 -9.77 -1.58 7.37
CA GLU A 168 -10.94 -0.74 7.65
C GLU A 168 -10.59 0.40 8.61
N LYS A 169 -9.88 0.09 9.70
CA LYS A 169 -9.43 1.10 10.67
C LYS A 169 -8.54 2.16 10.01
N ILE A 170 -7.51 1.76 9.27
CA ILE A 170 -6.57 2.70 8.64
C ILE A 170 -7.27 3.54 7.58
N THR A 171 -8.13 2.94 6.75
CA THR A 171 -8.83 3.67 5.68
C THR A 171 -9.83 4.66 6.22
N SER A 172 -10.61 4.28 7.25
CA SER A 172 -11.60 5.16 7.88
C SER A 172 -10.96 6.30 8.66
N GLU A 173 -9.94 6.03 9.49
CA GLU A 173 -9.23 7.06 10.27
C GLU A 173 -8.59 8.13 9.38
N ASN A 174 -8.07 7.75 8.22
CA ASN A 174 -7.38 8.64 7.29
C ASN A 174 -8.29 9.11 6.13
N ARG A 175 -9.56 8.72 6.09
CA ARG A 175 -10.52 9.00 4.99
C ARG A 175 -9.92 8.67 3.62
N LEU A 176 -9.29 7.50 3.50
CA LEU A 176 -8.61 7.11 2.26
C LEU A 176 -9.62 6.58 1.25
N SER A 177 -9.70 7.19 0.08
CA SER A 177 -10.38 6.60 -1.06
C SER A 177 -9.72 5.25 -1.39
N THR A 178 -10.51 4.18 -1.43
CA THR A 178 -9.98 2.81 -1.52
C THR A 178 -10.71 2.01 -2.58
N LEU A 179 -9.95 1.31 -3.40
CA LEU A 179 -10.44 0.36 -4.40
C LEU A 179 -9.86 -1.02 -4.10
N MET A 180 -10.74 -2.00 -3.84
CA MET A 180 -10.41 -3.37 -3.50
C MET A 180 -11.02 -4.36 -4.51
#